data_92db2740d3ed347ef60fa1910940abae
#
_entry.id   92db2740d3ed347ef60fa1910940abae
#
_cell.length_a   1.000
_cell.length_b   1.000
_cell.length_c   1.000
_cell.angle_alpha   90.00
_cell.angle_beta   90.00
_cell.angle_gamma   90.00
#
_symmetry.space_group_name_H-M   'P 1'
#
loop_
_entity.id
_entity.type
_entity.pdbx_description
1 polymer ?
#
loop_
_entity_poly.entity_id
_entity_poly.type
_entity_poly.pdbx_seq_one_letter_code
_entity_poly.pdbx_strand_id
1 'polypeptide(L)'
;MSAEAPAQTTPLFAAGTMLIVVLVGLFAFSAFVVLSAYAPDLRSGSDGGGHALSKSAVGFAGVVELLKGMDEPVMVSRGAPPPTPAGKGVLILTPTPETDPKDIDALHFSGLKLIILPKWVTDPDVRHPGWVQELGTYGGGLASHALGTAYGKTSVAMRDKPSTVQLHAGSGAGFPAGETLQLGRVEHLQTLSGPGWDPIITDEQGRAVLALARQGGVAVLSDPDLLDTQGVADLHTARAGVEILDRLRDGGPVVFDVTLDGYGRGRSLLKLAFEPPLLGVTLCLVAAAIMMGLHAAARFGPAERPPPVLALGKRALADNSAALVRMARREPRMAPAYAALTREAAARAVGAPRDLGEDQLDALLDRLGASRGLGERYSSLAAEAAAAKTNADLLSVARRLYQWRGEMTRDRR
;
A
#
# COMPACT_ATOMS: atom_id res chain seq x y z
N MET A 1 -9.26 -35.16 -43.36
CA MET A 1 -9.50 -33.75 -43.07
C MET A 1 -9.93 -33.62 -41.62
N SER A 2 -8.97 -33.26 -40.77
CA SER A 2 -9.16 -33.15 -39.33
C SER A 2 -10.05 -31.93 -39.05
N ALA A 3 -11.13 -32.14 -38.34
CA ALA A 3 -11.99 -31.06 -37.85
C ALA A 3 -11.26 -30.32 -36.73
N GLU A 4 -10.86 -29.12 -36.98
CA GLU A 4 -10.34 -28.18 -35.99
C GLU A 4 -11.46 -27.82 -35.02
N ALA A 5 -11.28 -28.21 -33.75
CA ALA A 5 -12.21 -27.84 -32.68
C ALA A 5 -12.20 -26.32 -32.53
N PRO A 6 -13.35 -25.68 -32.29
CA PRO A 6 -13.39 -24.25 -32.07
C PRO A 6 -12.58 -23.88 -30.83
N ALA A 7 -11.60 -23.02 -30.97
CA ALA A 7 -10.83 -22.47 -29.86
C ALA A 7 -11.81 -21.82 -28.85
N GLN A 8 -11.87 -22.37 -27.67
CA GLN A 8 -12.56 -21.76 -26.56
C GLN A 8 -11.74 -20.51 -26.17
N THR A 9 -12.21 -19.35 -26.57
CA THR A 9 -11.70 -18.08 -26.06
C THR A 9 -12.14 -18.00 -24.59
N THR A 10 -11.27 -18.45 -23.70
CA THR A 10 -11.39 -18.17 -22.27
C THR A 10 -11.33 -16.64 -22.12
N PRO A 11 -12.34 -15.99 -21.51
CA PRO A 11 -12.27 -14.56 -21.28
C PRO A 11 -11.03 -14.28 -20.40
N LEU A 12 -10.14 -13.41 -20.88
CA LEU A 12 -8.90 -12.99 -20.20
C LEU A 12 -9.18 -12.48 -18.76
N PHE A 13 -10.41 -12.10 -18.47
CA PHE A 13 -10.86 -11.66 -17.15
C PHE A 13 -12.17 -12.38 -16.79
N ALA A 14 -12.06 -13.43 -15.99
CA ALA A 14 -13.23 -13.99 -15.33
C ALA A 14 -13.79 -12.94 -14.33
N ALA A 15 -15.09 -12.73 -14.29
CA ALA A 15 -15.73 -11.75 -13.41
C ALA A 15 -15.33 -11.92 -11.94
N GLY A 16 -15.10 -13.17 -11.50
CA GLY A 16 -14.60 -13.48 -10.15
C GLY A 16 -13.17 -12.99 -9.92
N THR A 17 -12.27 -13.17 -10.90
CA THR A 17 -10.88 -12.68 -10.80
C THR A 17 -10.86 -11.15 -10.72
N MET A 18 -11.66 -10.47 -11.53
CA MET A 18 -11.76 -9.02 -11.52
C MET A 18 -12.29 -8.50 -10.18
N LEU A 19 -13.30 -9.15 -9.60
CA LEU A 19 -13.84 -8.82 -8.28
C LEU A 19 -12.75 -8.99 -7.19
N ILE A 20 -11.99 -10.08 -7.21
CA ILE A 20 -10.91 -10.31 -6.24
C ILE A 20 -9.84 -9.23 -6.37
N VAL A 21 -9.41 -8.89 -7.58
CA VAL A 21 -8.40 -7.83 -7.81
C VAL A 21 -8.88 -6.48 -7.29
N VAL A 22 -10.14 -6.12 -7.53
CA VAL A 22 -10.74 -4.87 -7.01
C VAL A 22 -10.81 -4.89 -5.49
N LEU A 23 -11.22 -5.99 -4.87
CA LEU A 23 -11.29 -6.10 -3.40
C LEU A 23 -9.89 -6.03 -2.76
N VAL A 24 -8.91 -6.73 -3.33
CA VAL A 24 -7.52 -6.67 -2.86
C VAL A 24 -6.94 -5.28 -3.03
N GLY A 25 -7.20 -4.63 -4.17
CA GLY A 25 -6.77 -3.25 -4.41
C GLY A 25 -7.40 -2.26 -3.43
N LEU A 26 -8.69 -2.38 -3.17
CA LEU A 26 -9.40 -1.54 -2.21
C LEU A 26 -8.88 -1.76 -0.78
N PHE A 27 -8.66 -3.02 -0.38
CA PHE A 27 -8.10 -3.36 0.93
C PHE A 27 -6.68 -2.81 1.10
N ALA A 28 -5.81 -3.03 0.09
CA ALA A 28 -4.43 -2.53 0.12
C ALA A 28 -4.39 -0.99 0.18
N PHE A 29 -5.24 -0.31 -0.60
CA PHE A 29 -5.34 1.14 -0.58
C PHE A 29 -5.85 1.65 0.78
N SER A 30 -6.89 1.02 1.34
CA SER A 30 -7.41 1.39 2.66
C SER A 30 -6.38 1.18 3.76
N ALA A 31 -5.66 0.05 3.73
CA ALA A 31 -4.58 -0.24 4.66
C ALA A 31 -3.43 0.78 4.53
N PHE A 32 -3.05 1.14 3.31
CA PHE A 32 -2.05 2.17 3.05
C PHE A 32 -2.46 3.54 3.63
N VAL A 33 -3.71 3.95 3.41
CA VAL A 33 -4.25 5.22 3.92
C VAL A 33 -4.25 5.24 5.46
N VAL A 34 -4.71 4.16 6.10
CA VAL A 34 -4.72 4.05 7.57
C VAL A 34 -3.30 4.02 8.13
N LEU A 35 -2.41 3.19 7.58
CA LEU A 35 -1.01 3.13 8.00
C LEU A 35 -0.31 4.48 7.82
N SER A 36 -0.56 5.18 6.72
CA SER A 36 0.01 6.52 6.47
C SER A 36 -0.50 7.56 7.47
N ALA A 37 -1.79 7.49 7.86
CA ALA A 37 -2.37 8.40 8.85
C ALA A 37 -1.78 8.19 10.26
N TYR A 38 -1.49 6.94 10.63
CA TYR A 38 -0.99 6.57 11.95
C TYR A 38 0.52 6.26 11.99
N ALA A 39 1.23 6.37 10.86
CA ALA A 39 2.68 6.10 10.79
C ALA A 39 3.50 6.84 11.87
N PRO A 40 3.26 8.14 12.18
CA PRO A 40 3.99 8.82 13.25
C PRO A 40 3.79 8.23 14.64
N ASP A 41 2.59 7.68 14.92
CA ASP A 41 2.26 7.06 16.20
C ASP A 41 2.91 5.68 16.37
N LEU A 42 3.18 4.99 15.26
CA LEU A 42 3.81 3.66 15.22
C LEU A 42 5.35 3.71 15.27
N ARG A 43 5.95 4.88 15.11
CA ARG A 43 7.40 5.02 15.21
C ARG A 43 7.84 4.81 16.67
N SER A 44 8.67 3.80 16.89
CA SER A 44 9.14 3.40 18.24
C SER A 44 10.23 4.30 18.82
N GLY A 45 10.82 5.19 18.04
CA GLY A 45 11.98 5.97 18.45
C GLY A 45 13.30 5.20 18.47
N SER A 46 13.35 3.99 17.90
CA SER A 46 14.57 3.17 17.81
C SER A 46 15.41 3.49 16.56
N ASP A 47 15.46 4.77 16.17
CA ASP A 47 16.21 5.27 15.01
C ASP A 47 17.64 5.70 15.34
N GLY A 48 18.02 5.68 16.62
CA GLY A 48 19.32 6.12 17.07
C GLY A 48 19.47 7.64 17.26
N GLY A 49 18.42 8.43 16.99
CA GLY A 49 18.48 9.90 17.07
C GLY A 49 18.64 10.46 18.50
N GLY A 50 18.98 11.75 18.58
CA GLY A 50 19.16 12.49 19.83
C GLY A 50 17.85 13.08 20.38
N HIS A 51 16.84 12.25 20.65
CA HIS A 51 15.53 12.69 21.14
C HIS A 51 15.01 11.82 22.31
N ALA A 52 13.95 12.30 22.97
CA ALA A 52 13.43 11.69 24.22
C ALA A 52 12.89 10.25 24.08
N LEU A 53 12.57 9.79 22.87
CA LEU A 53 12.11 8.40 22.62
C LEU A 53 13.26 7.45 22.33
N SER A 54 14.45 7.96 22.03
CA SER A 54 15.59 7.17 21.65
C SER A 54 16.35 6.63 22.86
N LYS A 55 16.60 5.32 22.85
CA LYS A 55 17.42 4.62 23.85
C LYS A 55 18.91 4.55 23.44
N SER A 56 19.30 5.17 22.33
CA SER A 56 20.70 5.26 21.92
C SER A 56 21.53 6.00 22.95
N ALA A 57 22.85 5.92 22.82
CA ALA A 57 23.78 6.65 23.68
C ALA A 57 23.48 8.17 23.69
N VAL A 58 23.21 8.74 22.52
CA VAL A 58 22.92 10.17 22.32
C VAL A 58 21.42 10.53 22.51
N GLY A 59 20.57 9.54 22.78
CA GLY A 59 19.13 9.74 23.04
C GLY A 59 18.87 10.18 24.48
N PHE A 60 17.64 10.63 24.76
CA PHE A 60 17.27 11.14 26.08
C PHE A 60 16.28 10.23 26.80
N ALA A 61 16.01 9.01 26.31
CA ALA A 61 15.12 8.08 26.98
C ALA A 61 15.65 7.69 28.39
N GLY A 62 16.95 7.65 28.60
CA GLY A 62 17.57 7.35 29.89
C GLY A 62 17.18 8.35 30.97
N VAL A 63 17.28 9.64 30.72
CA VAL A 63 16.87 10.67 31.69
C VAL A 63 15.35 10.70 31.89
N VAL A 64 14.57 10.44 30.84
CA VAL A 64 13.10 10.33 30.97
C VAL A 64 12.72 9.19 31.90
N GLU A 65 13.31 8.01 31.77
CA GLU A 65 13.06 6.87 32.65
C GLU A 65 13.60 7.09 34.08
N LEU A 66 14.74 7.78 34.19
CA LEU A 66 15.30 8.16 35.50
C LEU A 66 14.32 9.08 36.27
N LEU A 67 13.81 10.13 35.62
CA LEU A 67 12.85 11.05 36.25
C LEU A 67 11.54 10.34 36.62
N LYS A 68 11.03 9.45 35.75
CA LYS A 68 9.86 8.61 36.09
C LYS A 68 10.10 7.72 37.30
N GLY A 69 11.29 7.11 37.38
CA GLY A 69 11.68 6.27 38.51
C GLY A 69 11.81 7.03 39.84
N MET A 70 11.97 8.34 39.77
CA MET A 70 12.00 9.26 40.91
C MET A 70 10.63 9.87 41.23
N ASP A 71 9.55 9.43 40.56
CA ASP A 71 8.19 9.99 40.65
C ASP A 71 8.10 11.48 40.26
N GLU A 72 9.04 11.96 39.43
CA GLU A 72 9.03 13.33 38.97
C GLU A 72 8.06 13.52 37.78
N PRO A 73 7.34 14.65 37.71
CA PRO A 73 6.38 14.91 36.64
C PRO A 73 7.08 15.14 35.31
N VAL A 74 7.31 14.08 34.55
CA VAL A 74 7.93 14.11 33.22
C VAL A 74 6.98 13.56 32.17
N MET A 75 6.96 14.21 31.01
CA MET A 75 6.21 13.76 29.86
C MET A 75 6.95 14.00 28.56
N VAL A 76 6.65 13.17 27.53
CA VAL A 76 7.12 13.33 26.18
C VAL A 76 5.96 13.82 25.31
N SER A 77 6.07 15.04 24.79
CA SER A 77 5.05 15.68 23.98
C SER A 77 5.30 15.41 22.48
N ARG A 78 4.27 14.91 21.80
CA ARG A 78 4.24 14.72 20.35
C ARG A 78 3.34 15.74 19.66
N GLY A 79 3.06 16.87 20.31
CA GLY A 79 2.20 17.92 19.79
C GLY A 79 2.38 19.21 20.55
N ALA A 80 1.36 20.07 20.57
CA ALA A 80 1.44 21.30 21.37
C ALA A 80 1.76 20.95 22.82
N PRO A 81 2.75 21.64 23.45
CA PRO A 81 3.06 21.40 24.86
C PRO A 81 1.82 21.63 25.73
N PRO A 82 1.63 20.84 26.80
CA PRO A 82 0.49 21.03 27.69
C PRO A 82 0.57 22.39 28.36
N PRO A 83 -0.57 22.99 28.68
CA PRO A 83 -0.60 24.19 29.50
C PRO A 83 -0.05 23.86 30.88
N THR A 84 0.92 24.65 31.35
CA THR A 84 1.48 24.54 32.69
C THR A 84 1.03 25.69 33.56
N PRO A 85 1.08 25.58 34.88
CA PRO A 85 0.89 26.74 35.74
C PRO A 85 1.82 27.88 35.34
N ALA A 86 1.35 29.11 35.36
CA ALA A 86 2.03 30.28 34.80
C ALA A 86 3.50 30.37 35.23
N GLY A 87 4.39 30.30 34.26
CA GLY A 87 5.82 30.44 34.42
C GLY A 87 6.56 29.20 34.95
N LYS A 88 5.86 28.12 35.28
CA LYS A 88 6.47 26.90 35.83
C LYS A 88 6.63 25.81 34.78
N GLY A 89 7.65 24.95 34.99
CA GLY A 89 7.99 23.85 34.11
C GLY A 89 9.04 24.21 33.08
N VAL A 90 9.65 23.17 32.52
CA VAL A 90 10.68 23.27 31.49
C VAL A 90 10.29 22.46 30.26
N LEU A 91 10.34 23.09 29.08
CA LEU A 91 10.17 22.45 27.80
C LEU A 91 11.56 22.17 27.21
N ILE A 92 11.91 20.92 27.08
CA ILE A 92 13.20 20.46 26.55
C ILE A 92 13.06 20.24 25.05
N LEU A 93 13.92 20.92 24.30
CA LEU A 93 14.02 20.87 22.86
C LEU A 93 15.38 20.29 22.47
N THR A 94 15.40 19.28 21.65
CA THR A 94 16.61 18.60 21.16
C THR A 94 16.76 18.78 19.65
N PRO A 95 17.03 20.02 19.17
CA PRO A 95 17.10 20.27 17.74
C PRO A 95 18.27 19.55 17.09
N THR A 96 18.07 19.09 15.85
CA THR A 96 19.13 18.62 14.99
C THR A 96 19.86 19.82 14.34
N PRO A 97 21.08 19.64 13.77
CA PRO A 97 21.75 20.69 13.03
C PRO A 97 20.96 21.27 11.84
N GLU A 98 19.96 20.53 11.36
CA GLU A 98 19.11 20.90 10.21
C GLU A 98 17.81 21.61 10.65
N THR A 99 17.54 21.69 11.95
CA THR A 99 16.31 22.32 12.48
C THR A 99 16.30 23.82 12.17
N ASP A 100 15.21 24.30 11.52
CA ASP A 100 15.03 25.74 11.29
C ASP A 100 14.76 26.43 12.64
N PRO A 101 15.49 27.50 12.99
CA PRO A 101 15.23 28.30 14.18
C PRO A 101 13.76 28.74 14.34
N LYS A 102 13.06 28.97 13.23
CA LYS A 102 11.64 29.34 13.22
C LYS A 102 10.74 28.27 13.82
N ASP A 103 11.09 26.99 13.67
CA ASP A 103 10.31 25.89 14.23
C ASP A 103 10.41 25.89 15.76
N ILE A 104 11.58 26.23 16.31
CA ILE A 104 11.79 26.43 17.75
C ILE A 104 11.00 27.63 18.28
N ASP A 105 10.99 28.73 17.54
CA ASP A 105 10.25 29.94 17.92
C ASP A 105 8.72 29.71 17.87
N ALA A 106 8.25 28.88 16.95
CA ALA A 106 6.84 28.52 16.80
C ALA A 106 6.28 27.70 17.98
N LEU A 107 7.14 27.03 18.74
CA LEU A 107 6.73 26.28 19.94
C LEU A 107 6.48 27.24 21.11
N HIS A 108 5.20 27.46 21.43
CA HIS A 108 4.82 28.33 22.53
C HIS A 108 4.73 27.51 23.83
N PHE A 109 5.44 27.99 24.86
CA PHE A 109 5.39 27.40 26.19
C PHE A 109 5.41 28.52 27.25
N SER A 110 4.61 28.36 28.31
CA SER A 110 4.49 29.39 29.35
C SER A 110 5.64 29.40 30.38
N GLY A 111 6.36 28.28 30.49
CA GLY A 111 7.55 28.12 31.33
C GLY A 111 8.84 28.38 30.56
N LEU A 112 9.94 27.83 31.06
CA LEU A 112 11.27 27.96 30.48
C LEU A 112 11.44 26.97 29.29
N LYS A 113 11.96 27.40 28.15
CA LYS A 113 12.43 26.52 27.09
C LYS A 113 13.90 26.21 27.31
N LEU A 114 14.27 24.91 27.38
CA LEU A 114 15.65 24.47 27.43
C LEU A 114 16.02 23.86 26.08
N ILE A 115 16.92 24.51 25.34
CA ILE A 115 17.45 24.01 24.09
C ILE A 115 18.74 23.26 24.41
N ILE A 116 18.80 21.96 24.08
CA ILE A 116 20.01 21.13 24.20
C ILE A 116 20.66 21.08 22.83
N LEU A 117 21.91 21.55 22.74
CA LEU A 117 22.60 21.61 21.46
C LEU A 117 23.10 20.23 21.03
N PRO A 118 23.04 19.90 19.73
CA PRO A 118 23.60 18.66 19.21
C PRO A 118 25.13 18.68 19.32
N LYS A 119 25.71 17.52 19.57
CA LYS A 119 27.17 17.35 19.73
C LYS A 119 27.73 16.23 18.83
N TRP A 120 27.12 15.07 18.88
CA TRP A 120 27.62 13.86 18.29
C TRP A 120 27.09 13.63 16.88
N VAL A 121 28.00 13.33 15.94
CA VAL A 121 27.65 12.78 14.63
C VAL A 121 27.63 11.27 14.79
N THR A 122 26.48 10.68 14.57
CA THR A 122 26.28 9.23 14.78
C THR A 122 25.62 8.59 13.56
N ASP A 123 25.89 7.29 13.37
CA ASP A 123 25.21 6.45 12.39
C ASP A 123 24.50 5.29 13.11
N PRO A 124 23.24 4.98 12.77
CA PRO A 124 22.52 3.85 13.37
C PRO A 124 23.20 2.51 13.11
N ASP A 125 23.35 1.67 14.16
CA ASP A 125 23.87 0.31 13.99
C ASP A 125 22.80 -0.58 13.36
N VAL A 126 23.04 -1.04 12.14
CA VAL A 126 22.15 -1.93 11.39
C VAL A 126 21.90 -3.27 12.10
N ARG A 127 22.87 -3.73 12.92
CA ARG A 127 22.80 -5.02 13.63
C ARG A 127 22.05 -4.93 14.94
N HIS A 128 22.06 -3.76 15.58
CA HIS A 128 21.46 -3.54 16.89
C HIS A 128 20.53 -2.32 16.85
N PRO A 129 19.24 -2.52 16.50
CA PRO A 129 18.28 -1.43 16.42
C PRO A 129 18.26 -0.56 17.69
N GLY A 130 18.39 0.75 17.53
CA GLY A 130 18.48 1.70 18.62
C GLY A 130 19.89 1.97 19.15
N TRP A 131 20.90 1.27 18.64
CA TRP A 131 22.30 1.59 18.92
C TRP A 131 22.86 2.51 17.84
N VAL A 132 23.93 3.23 18.18
CA VAL A 132 24.63 4.14 17.27
C VAL A 132 26.14 3.92 17.33
N GLN A 133 26.79 4.21 16.22
CA GLN A 133 28.24 4.30 16.11
C GLN A 133 28.60 5.78 16.06
N GLU A 134 29.56 6.18 16.86
CA GLU A 134 30.09 7.53 16.86
C GLU A 134 31.01 7.71 15.62
N LEU A 135 30.75 8.77 14.85
CA LEU A 135 31.56 9.18 13.70
C LEU A 135 32.38 10.45 14.00
N GLY A 136 32.09 11.11 15.11
CA GLY A 136 32.76 12.35 15.52
C GLY A 136 31.78 13.37 16.10
N THR A 137 32.17 14.63 16.08
CA THR A 137 31.35 15.74 16.64
C THR A 137 31.00 16.76 15.58
N TYR A 138 29.87 17.43 15.78
CA TYR A 138 29.50 18.57 14.94
C TYR A 138 30.44 19.76 15.20
N GLY A 139 30.83 20.49 14.14
CA GLY A 139 31.52 21.77 14.31
C GLY A 139 30.64 22.81 15.00
N GLY A 140 31.24 23.75 15.74
CA GLY A 140 30.52 24.73 16.54
C GLY A 140 29.48 25.53 15.78
N GLY A 141 29.67 25.80 14.49
CA GLY A 141 28.70 26.48 13.62
C GLY A 141 27.42 25.64 13.39
N LEU A 142 27.59 24.35 13.19
CA LEU A 142 26.45 23.42 13.02
C LEU A 142 25.71 23.20 14.35
N ALA A 143 26.45 23.04 15.44
CA ALA A 143 25.87 22.88 16.77
C ALA A 143 25.01 24.08 17.18
N SER A 144 25.44 25.32 16.82
CA SER A 144 24.68 26.55 17.15
C SER A 144 23.64 26.96 16.11
N HIS A 145 23.51 26.25 14.99
CA HIS A 145 22.63 26.63 13.88
C HIS A 145 21.17 26.80 14.31
N ALA A 146 20.66 25.91 15.13
CA ALA A 146 19.29 25.95 15.62
C ALA A 146 18.95 27.17 16.49
N LEU A 147 19.95 27.87 17.05
CA LEU A 147 19.74 29.09 17.81
C LEU A 147 19.49 30.32 16.92
N GLY A 148 19.82 30.22 15.63
CA GLY A 148 19.64 31.31 14.67
C GLY A 148 20.40 32.57 15.06
N THR A 149 19.85 33.72 14.71
CA THR A 149 20.43 35.03 14.99
C THR A 149 19.69 35.80 16.08
N ALA A 150 18.60 35.28 16.62
CA ALA A 150 17.75 35.97 17.61
C ALA A 150 18.51 36.36 18.89
N TYR A 151 19.51 35.56 19.26
CA TYR A 151 20.33 35.77 20.46
C TYR A 151 21.68 36.41 20.17
N GLY A 152 21.85 36.98 18.98
CA GLY A 152 23.12 37.54 18.51
C GLY A 152 24.11 36.43 18.06
N LYS A 153 25.36 36.82 17.84
CA LYS A 153 26.40 35.87 17.41
C LYS A 153 26.72 34.90 18.55
N THR A 154 26.32 33.65 18.38
CA THR A 154 26.60 32.56 19.31
C THR A 154 27.78 31.73 18.79
N SER A 155 28.73 31.41 19.66
CA SER A 155 29.88 30.56 19.36
C SER A 155 29.88 29.36 20.29
N VAL A 156 30.05 28.19 19.71
CA VAL A 156 30.20 26.91 20.43
C VAL A 156 31.61 26.42 20.26
N ALA A 157 32.23 26.04 21.37
CA ALA A 157 33.62 25.53 21.40
C ALA A 157 33.63 24.17 22.15
N MET A 158 34.56 23.30 21.76
CA MET A 158 34.74 22.00 22.39
C MET A 158 36.10 21.91 23.06
N ARG A 159 36.18 21.14 24.13
CA ARG A 159 37.47 20.79 24.78
C ARG A 159 37.99 19.52 24.11
N ASP A 160 39.25 19.54 23.68
CA ASP A 160 39.85 18.43 22.92
C ASP A 160 40.14 17.17 23.77
N LYS A 161 40.25 17.32 25.10
CA LYS A 161 40.66 16.23 26.00
C LYS A 161 39.56 15.78 26.92
N PRO A 162 39.29 14.45 26.99
CA PRO A 162 38.43 13.90 28.00
C PRO A 162 38.90 14.19 29.42
N SER A 163 38.01 14.60 30.30
CA SER A 163 38.36 14.87 31.70
C SER A 163 37.13 14.73 32.59
N THR A 164 37.34 14.43 33.87
CA THR A 164 36.34 14.76 34.90
C THR A 164 36.19 16.27 34.93
N VAL A 165 34.96 16.73 35.00
CA VAL A 165 34.63 18.14 34.91
C VAL A 165 33.96 18.58 36.19
N GLN A 166 34.43 19.69 36.76
CA GLN A 166 33.74 20.40 37.82
C GLN A 166 33.08 21.65 37.24
N LEU A 167 31.79 21.72 37.39
CA LEU A 167 31.02 22.88 36.95
C LEU A 167 30.76 23.81 38.14
N HIS A 168 30.76 25.11 37.86
CA HIS A 168 30.54 26.15 38.87
C HIS A 168 29.26 26.90 38.54
N ALA A 169 28.32 26.92 39.47
CA ALA A 169 27.08 27.68 39.33
C ALA A 169 27.33 29.16 39.69
N GLY A 170 26.91 30.04 38.75
CA GLY A 170 26.74 31.46 39.03
C GLY A 170 25.40 31.72 39.73
N SER A 171 25.15 32.97 40.12
CA SER A 171 23.85 33.35 40.65
C SER A 171 22.80 33.47 39.53
N GLY A 172 21.76 32.64 39.54
CA GLY A 172 20.67 32.72 38.55
C GLY A 172 19.93 31.41 38.38
N ALA A 173 18.73 31.43 37.82
CA ALA A 173 17.88 30.27 37.55
C ALA A 173 17.74 29.28 38.72
N GLY A 174 17.69 29.80 39.96
CA GLY A 174 17.54 28.98 41.17
C GLY A 174 18.84 28.41 41.70
N PHE A 175 20.00 28.64 41.06
CA PHE A 175 21.30 28.19 41.55
C PHE A 175 21.91 29.21 42.52
N PRO A 176 22.38 28.77 43.69
CA PRO A 176 23.18 29.64 44.58
C PRO A 176 24.57 29.81 43.98
N ALA A 177 25.09 31.04 44.12
CA ALA A 177 26.44 31.35 43.65
C ALA A 177 27.49 30.49 44.39
N GLY A 178 28.41 29.88 43.61
CA GLY A 178 29.50 29.09 44.17
C GLY A 178 29.16 27.61 44.40
N GLU A 179 27.97 27.17 44.08
CA GLU A 179 27.65 25.74 44.03
C GLU A 179 28.45 25.03 42.98
N THR A 180 28.92 23.82 43.26
CA THR A 180 29.72 23.02 42.36
C THR A 180 29.04 21.71 42.04
N LEU A 181 28.91 21.43 40.72
CA LEU A 181 28.37 20.17 40.21
C LEU A 181 29.54 19.36 39.63
N GLN A 182 29.69 18.14 40.15
CA GLN A 182 30.69 17.20 39.63
C GLN A 182 30.07 16.35 38.54
N LEU A 183 30.78 16.29 37.42
CA LEU A 183 30.46 15.37 36.32
C LEU A 183 31.43 14.20 36.37
N GLY A 184 31.02 13.08 35.84
CA GLY A 184 31.88 11.98 35.47
C GLY A 184 32.86 12.37 34.38
N ARG A 185 33.38 11.40 33.65
CA ARG A 185 34.25 11.64 32.51
C ARG A 185 33.44 12.13 31.33
N VAL A 186 33.64 13.36 30.90
CA VAL A 186 33.05 13.95 29.71
C VAL A 186 34.08 14.02 28.60
N GLU A 187 33.71 13.51 27.43
CA GLU A 187 34.50 13.61 26.21
C GLU A 187 34.07 14.86 25.44
N HIS A 188 35.04 15.65 25.00
CA HIS A 188 34.81 16.87 24.19
C HIS A 188 33.78 17.84 24.79
N LEU A 189 33.95 18.24 26.07
CA LEU A 189 33.01 19.16 26.73
C LEU A 189 32.69 20.36 25.84
N GLN A 190 31.40 20.48 25.50
CA GLN A 190 30.90 21.53 24.65
C GLN A 190 30.50 22.75 25.49
N THR A 191 30.94 23.94 25.09
CA THR A 191 30.69 25.19 25.81
C THR A 191 30.17 26.26 24.87
N LEU A 192 29.40 27.21 25.41
CA LEU A 192 28.74 28.26 24.69
C LEU A 192 29.30 29.63 25.09
N SER A 193 29.37 30.54 24.13
CA SER A 193 29.65 31.97 24.39
C SER A 193 28.93 32.85 23.41
N GLY A 194 28.63 34.06 23.82
CA GLY A 194 27.97 35.06 22.97
C GLY A 194 27.33 36.21 23.76
N PRO A 195 27.13 37.38 23.15
CA PRO A 195 26.64 38.57 23.84
C PRO A 195 25.17 38.45 24.28
N GLY A 196 24.39 37.53 23.72
CA GLY A 196 22.98 37.33 24.06
C GLY A 196 22.75 36.35 25.22
N TRP A 197 23.81 35.82 25.83
CA TRP A 197 23.75 34.77 26.83
C TRP A 197 24.35 35.23 28.15
N ASP A 198 23.63 34.94 29.22
CA ASP A 198 24.12 35.09 30.60
C ASP A 198 24.49 33.71 31.14
N PRO A 199 25.76 33.43 31.44
CA PRO A 199 26.23 32.14 31.92
C PRO A 199 25.67 31.85 33.32
N ILE A 200 25.00 30.69 33.47
CA ILE A 200 24.44 30.21 34.74
C ILE A 200 25.35 29.14 35.34
N ILE A 201 25.79 28.19 34.51
CA ILE A 201 26.75 27.16 34.90
C ILE A 201 27.94 27.23 33.94
N THR A 202 29.12 27.26 34.51
CA THR A 202 30.37 27.40 33.76
C THR A 202 31.34 26.27 34.08
N ASP A 203 32.23 26.00 33.16
CA ASP A 203 33.38 25.14 33.43
C ASP A 203 34.47 25.88 34.26
N GLU A 204 35.54 25.20 34.61
CA GLU A 204 36.67 25.73 35.35
C GLU A 204 37.36 26.95 34.71
N GLN A 205 37.09 27.19 33.41
CA GLN A 205 37.65 28.29 32.61
C GLN A 205 36.64 29.45 32.45
N GLY A 206 35.48 29.36 33.12
CA GLY A 206 34.41 30.37 33.05
C GLY A 206 33.62 30.32 31.76
N ARG A 207 33.70 29.27 30.96
CA ARG A 207 32.89 29.12 29.73
C ARG A 207 31.55 28.50 30.06
N ALA A 208 30.46 29.00 29.46
CA ALA A 208 29.13 28.57 29.78
C ALA A 208 28.84 27.15 29.28
N VAL A 209 28.34 26.29 30.15
CA VAL A 209 27.72 25.00 29.85
C VAL A 209 26.21 25.11 29.86
N LEU A 210 25.65 25.89 30.80
CA LEU A 210 24.27 26.31 30.83
C LEU A 210 24.22 27.84 30.81
N ALA A 211 23.47 28.41 29.89
CA ALA A 211 23.28 29.85 29.79
C ALA A 211 21.82 30.20 29.60
N LEU A 212 21.41 31.38 30.12
CA LEU A 212 20.09 31.93 29.95
C LEU A 212 20.14 33.04 28.90
N ALA A 213 19.13 33.13 28.04
CA ALA A 213 19.00 34.20 27.11
C ALA A 213 18.71 35.51 27.88
N ARG A 214 19.39 36.58 27.56
CA ARG A 214 19.19 37.91 28.20
C ARG A 214 17.77 38.46 28.06
N GLN A 215 17.08 38.08 27.02
CA GLN A 215 15.67 38.42 26.80
C GLN A 215 14.72 37.52 27.63
N GLY A 216 15.24 36.54 28.35
CA GLY A 216 14.47 35.61 29.19
C GLY A 216 13.73 34.53 28.40
N GLY A 217 13.17 33.58 29.15
CA GLY A 217 12.29 32.55 28.60
C GLY A 217 12.97 31.36 27.87
N VAL A 218 14.27 31.47 27.57
CA VAL A 218 15.06 30.44 26.91
C VAL A 218 16.38 30.20 27.64
N ALA A 219 16.68 28.95 27.90
CA ALA A 219 18.01 28.49 28.36
C ALA A 219 18.62 27.58 27.30
N VAL A 220 19.93 27.53 27.27
CA VAL A 220 20.70 26.61 26.40
C VAL A 220 21.62 25.77 27.24
N LEU A 221 21.49 24.46 27.11
CA LEU A 221 22.49 23.49 27.58
C LEU A 221 23.39 23.19 26.40
N SER A 222 24.66 23.58 26.50
CA SER A 222 25.60 23.43 25.39
C SER A 222 26.00 21.98 25.15
N ASP A 223 26.14 21.18 26.20
CA ASP A 223 26.59 19.80 26.12
C ASP A 223 25.46 18.79 26.45
N PRO A 224 25.02 17.98 25.46
CA PRO A 224 23.96 17.00 25.66
C PRO A 224 24.36 15.85 26.61
N ASP A 225 25.65 15.54 26.75
CA ASP A 225 26.13 14.44 27.61
C ASP A 225 25.77 14.62 29.10
N LEU A 226 25.30 15.78 29.50
CA LEU A 226 24.77 15.98 30.85
C LEU A 226 23.42 15.32 31.05
N LEU A 227 22.66 15.05 29.99
CA LEU A 227 21.28 14.56 30.05
C LEU A 227 21.00 13.37 29.13
N ASP A 228 21.90 13.08 28.20
CA ASP A 228 21.70 11.95 27.29
C ASP A 228 21.84 10.59 28.01
N THR A 229 21.48 9.50 27.35
CA THR A 229 21.48 8.17 27.92
C THR A 229 22.87 7.72 28.34
N GLN A 230 23.91 8.11 27.61
CA GLN A 230 25.31 7.81 27.93
C GLN A 230 25.76 8.56 29.17
N GLY A 231 25.45 9.84 29.27
CA GLY A 231 25.85 10.68 30.40
C GLY A 231 25.15 10.28 31.69
N VAL A 232 23.85 10.01 31.67
CA VAL A 232 23.10 9.58 32.86
C VAL A 232 23.44 8.16 33.33
N ALA A 233 24.24 7.40 32.56
CA ALA A 233 24.82 6.14 33.03
C ALA A 233 25.88 6.35 34.10
N ASP A 234 26.52 7.54 34.19
CA ASP A 234 27.40 7.93 35.26
C ASP A 234 26.62 8.61 36.39
N LEU A 235 26.82 8.17 37.63
CA LEU A 235 26.07 8.66 38.77
C LEU A 235 26.27 10.17 39.06
N HIS A 236 27.49 10.67 38.86
CA HIS A 236 27.78 12.09 39.11
C HIS A 236 27.10 12.97 38.09
N THR A 237 27.21 12.58 36.81
CA THR A 237 26.55 13.26 35.70
C THR A 237 25.04 13.20 35.84
N ALA A 238 24.46 12.04 36.16
CA ALA A 238 23.03 11.89 36.39
C ALA A 238 22.50 12.81 37.48
N ARG A 239 23.24 12.91 38.62
CA ARG A 239 22.86 13.84 39.74
C ARG A 239 22.89 15.27 39.28
N ALA A 240 23.98 15.70 38.61
CA ALA A 240 24.10 17.06 38.08
C ALA A 240 22.99 17.38 37.06
N GLY A 241 22.68 16.44 36.18
CA GLY A 241 21.61 16.59 35.19
C GLY A 241 20.23 16.74 35.81
N VAL A 242 19.90 15.87 36.78
CA VAL A 242 18.62 15.94 37.54
C VAL A 242 18.53 17.26 38.32
N GLU A 243 19.61 17.69 38.98
CA GLU A 243 19.63 18.93 39.71
C GLU A 243 19.43 20.14 38.81
N ILE A 244 20.06 20.16 37.64
CA ILE A 244 19.85 21.19 36.60
C ILE A 244 18.35 21.26 36.23
N LEU A 245 17.74 20.13 35.91
CA LEU A 245 16.34 20.06 35.53
C LEU A 245 15.41 20.50 36.66
N ASP A 246 15.69 20.08 37.91
CA ASP A 246 14.86 20.43 39.10
C ASP A 246 14.88 21.94 39.34
N ARG A 247 16.04 22.58 39.23
CA ARG A 247 16.15 24.03 39.35
C ARG A 247 15.41 24.78 38.25
N LEU A 248 15.60 24.33 36.98
CA LEU A 248 15.02 25.00 35.81
C LEU A 248 13.50 24.86 35.74
N ARG A 249 12.90 23.76 36.24
CA ARG A 249 11.44 23.53 36.19
C ARG A 249 10.65 24.31 37.23
N ASP A 250 11.29 24.86 38.27
CA ASP A 250 10.65 25.62 39.37
C ASP A 250 9.39 24.93 39.94
N GLY A 251 9.48 23.63 40.20
CA GLY A 251 8.38 22.82 40.70
C GLY A 251 7.28 22.48 39.68
N GLY A 252 7.44 22.82 38.42
CA GLY A 252 6.56 22.43 37.31
C GLY A 252 7.00 21.13 36.65
N PRO A 253 6.31 20.66 35.61
CA PRO A 253 6.65 19.45 34.89
C PRO A 253 7.87 19.63 34.00
N VAL A 254 8.59 18.54 33.72
CA VAL A 254 9.59 18.42 32.65
C VAL A 254 8.90 17.89 31.41
N VAL A 255 8.91 18.64 30.34
CA VAL A 255 8.26 18.26 29.06
C VAL A 255 9.32 18.13 27.99
N PHE A 256 9.51 16.96 27.42
CA PHE A 256 10.34 16.73 26.26
C PHE A 256 9.50 16.87 25.00
N ASP A 257 9.87 17.75 24.10
CA ASP A 257 9.28 17.86 22.77
C ASP A 257 9.99 16.92 21.80
N VAL A 258 9.23 16.19 21.01
CA VAL A 258 9.77 15.36 19.91
C VAL A 258 9.18 15.71 18.56
N THR A 259 8.52 16.89 18.47
CA THR A 259 7.94 17.35 17.21
C THR A 259 9.01 17.80 16.23
N LEU A 260 10.10 18.40 16.76
CA LEU A 260 11.27 18.82 15.99
C LEU A 260 12.03 17.65 15.36
N ASP A 261 11.93 16.45 15.97
CA ASP A 261 12.57 15.22 15.51
C ASP A 261 11.67 14.41 14.55
N GLY A 262 10.57 15.00 14.09
CA GLY A 262 9.64 14.35 13.16
C GLY A 262 8.70 13.32 13.80
N TYR A 263 8.61 13.28 15.13
CA TYR A 263 7.66 12.44 15.89
C TYR A 263 6.38 13.20 16.26
N GLY A 264 6.22 14.41 15.72
CA GLY A 264 5.03 15.21 15.94
C GLY A 264 3.78 14.47 15.46
N ARG A 265 2.74 14.47 16.31
CA ARG A 265 1.38 14.13 15.88
C ARG A 265 0.86 15.29 15.04
N GLY A 266 1.32 15.40 13.80
CA GLY A 266 0.77 16.37 12.87
C GLY A 266 -0.75 16.19 12.79
N ARG A 267 -1.49 17.29 12.78
CA ARG A 267 -2.89 17.29 12.36
C ARG A 267 -2.94 16.98 10.86
N SER A 268 -2.65 15.71 10.52
CA SER A 268 -2.88 15.24 9.17
C SER A 268 -4.38 15.39 8.89
N LEU A 269 -4.75 16.09 7.82
CA LEU A 269 -6.15 16.18 7.37
C LEU A 269 -6.74 14.77 7.21
N LEU A 270 -5.90 13.82 6.84
CA LEU A 270 -6.25 12.43 6.72
C LEU A 270 -6.58 11.79 8.08
N LYS A 271 -5.78 12.06 9.13
CA LYS A 271 -6.07 11.59 10.49
C LYS A 271 -7.34 12.24 11.04
N LEU A 272 -7.52 13.53 10.80
CA LEU A 272 -8.71 14.26 11.20
C LEU A 272 -9.99 13.68 10.59
N ALA A 273 -9.92 13.13 9.37
CA ALA A 273 -11.04 12.44 8.72
C ALA A 273 -11.47 11.16 9.46
N PHE A 274 -10.56 10.53 10.23
CA PHE A 274 -10.83 9.30 11.00
C PHE A 274 -11.05 9.57 12.49
N GLU A 275 -10.97 10.81 12.94
CA GLU A 275 -11.22 11.19 14.34
C GLU A 275 -12.57 11.89 14.48
N PRO A 276 -13.25 11.78 15.64
CA PRO A 276 -14.41 12.62 15.95
C PRO A 276 -14.01 14.11 15.91
N PRO A 277 -14.80 15.01 15.30
CA PRO A 277 -16.18 14.84 14.82
C PRO A 277 -16.31 14.42 13.34
N LEU A 278 -15.22 14.32 12.55
CA LEU A 278 -15.30 14.10 11.11
C LEU A 278 -15.48 12.62 10.71
N LEU A 279 -15.28 11.68 11.63
CA LEU A 279 -15.45 10.25 11.40
C LEU A 279 -16.84 9.91 10.80
N GLY A 280 -17.89 10.54 11.32
CA GLY A 280 -19.25 10.33 10.81
C GLY A 280 -19.41 10.72 9.34
N VAL A 281 -18.84 11.86 8.93
CA VAL A 281 -18.84 12.32 7.54
C VAL A 281 -18.08 11.35 6.65
N THR A 282 -16.90 10.90 7.09
CA THR A 282 -16.07 9.93 6.35
C THR A 282 -16.81 8.62 6.15
N LEU A 283 -17.48 8.09 7.18
CA LEU A 283 -18.28 6.86 7.08
C LEU A 283 -19.46 7.03 6.11
N CYS A 284 -20.15 8.18 6.13
CA CYS A 284 -21.21 8.47 5.17
C CYS A 284 -20.69 8.52 3.73
N LEU A 285 -19.53 9.14 3.49
CA LEU A 285 -18.92 9.21 2.16
C LEU A 285 -18.50 7.81 1.67
N VAL A 286 -17.94 6.98 2.54
CA VAL A 286 -17.56 5.60 2.22
C VAL A 286 -18.83 4.78 1.89
N ALA A 287 -19.86 4.89 2.70
CA ALA A 287 -21.14 4.20 2.44
C ALA A 287 -21.75 4.65 1.11
N ALA A 288 -21.77 5.96 0.83
CA ALA A 288 -22.24 6.50 -0.45
C ALA A 288 -21.42 5.98 -1.64
N ALA A 289 -20.10 5.92 -1.52
CA ALA A 289 -19.22 5.39 -2.55
C ALA A 289 -19.47 3.89 -2.82
N ILE A 290 -19.68 3.09 -1.76
CA ILE A 290 -20.03 1.67 -1.88
C ILE A 290 -21.38 1.51 -2.57
N MET A 291 -22.40 2.27 -2.15
CA MET A 291 -23.72 2.21 -2.78
C MET A 291 -23.69 2.62 -4.24
N MET A 292 -22.91 3.65 -4.58
CA MET A 292 -22.70 4.08 -5.96
C MET A 292 -22.01 3.02 -6.80
N GLY A 293 -21.00 2.35 -6.23
CA GLY A 293 -20.30 1.22 -6.86
C GLY A 293 -21.24 0.02 -7.11
N LEU A 294 -22.07 -0.34 -6.13
CA LEU A 294 -23.08 -1.39 -6.28
C LEU A 294 -24.14 -1.02 -7.33
N HIS A 295 -24.60 0.24 -7.33
CA HIS A 295 -25.53 0.72 -8.34
C HIS A 295 -24.93 0.69 -9.76
N ALA A 296 -23.69 1.11 -9.90
CA ALA A 296 -22.98 1.03 -11.17
C ALA A 296 -22.82 -0.42 -11.65
N ALA A 297 -22.43 -1.33 -10.76
CA ALA A 297 -22.30 -2.76 -11.07
C ALA A 297 -23.65 -3.38 -11.51
N ALA A 298 -24.75 -3.02 -10.84
CA ALA A 298 -26.10 -3.46 -11.21
C ALA A 298 -26.55 -2.90 -12.56
N ARG A 299 -26.17 -1.65 -12.89
CA ARG A 299 -26.54 -1.00 -14.16
C ARG A 299 -25.84 -1.60 -15.37
N PHE A 300 -24.59 -2.06 -15.23
CA PHE A 300 -23.87 -2.64 -16.36
C PHE A 300 -24.32 -4.05 -16.71
N GLY A 301 -25.13 -4.72 -15.88
CA GLY A 301 -25.70 -6.05 -16.16
C GLY A 301 -24.65 -7.14 -16.46
N PRO A 302 -25.09 -8.37 -16.68
CA PRO A 302 -24.22 -9.40 -17.24
C PRO A 302 -23.88 -9.02 -18.68
N ALA A 303 -22.60 -9.17 -19.07
CA ALA A 303 -22.16 -8.92 -20.46
C ALA A 303 -23.09 -9.67 -21.42
N GLU A 304 -23.84 -8.94 -22.26
CA GLU A 304 -24.63 -9.55 -23.31
C GLU A 304 -23.68 -10.35 -24.21
N ARG A 305 -23.97 -11.65 -24.35
CA ARG A 305 -23.26 -12.44 -25.35
C ARG A 305 -23.61 -11.84 -26.71
N PRO A 306 -22.64 -11.50 -27.53
CA PRO A 306 -22.93 -11.01 -28.87
C PRO A 306 -23.85 -12.03 -29.54
N PRO A 307 -24.93 -11.58 -30.23
CA PRO A 307 -25.80 -12.49 -30.95
C PRO A 307 -24.96 -13.34 -31.89
N PRO A 308 -25.27 -14.62 -32.06
CA PRO A 308 -24.49 -15.48 -32.93
C PRO A 308 -24.39 -14.81 -34.30
N VAL A 309 -23.19 -14.56 -34.74
CA VAL A 309 -22.95 -14.06 -36.09
C VAL A 309 -23.57 -15.07 -37.04
N LEU A 310 -24.66 -14.72 -37.73
CA LEU A 310 -25.29 -15.59 -38.70
C LEU A 310 -24.23 -15.95 -39.71
N ALA A 311 -23.78 -17.20 -39.67
CA ALA A 311 -22.83 -17.67 -40.68
C ALA A 311 -23.47 -17.55 -42.04
N LEU A 312 -23.01 -16.61 -42.83
CA LEU A 312 -23.47 -16.41 -44.18
C LEU A 312 -22.86 -17.53 -45.07
N GLY A 313 -23.70 -18.39 -45.62
CA GLY A 313 -23.24 -19.43 -46.51
C GLY A 313 -24.26 -20.57 -46.71
N LYS A 314 -24.08 -21.35 -47.76
CA LYS A 314 -24.98 -22.47 -48.08
C LYS A 314 -25.14 -23.48 -46.95
N ARG A 315 -24.09 -23.68 -46.15
CA ARG A 315 -24.09 -24.58 -44.99
C ARG A 315 -24.98 -24.04 -43.87
N ALA A 316 -24.87 -22.76 -43.54
CA ALA A 316 -25.69 -22.14 -42.51
C ALA A 316 -27.18 -22.12 -42.92
N LEU A 317 -27.49 -21.92 -44.19
CA LEU A 317 -28.86 -22.02 -44.68
C LEU A 317 -29.42 -23.43 -44.52
N ALA A 318 -28.59 -24.45 -44.85
CA ALA A 318 -29.00 -25.84 -44.68
C ALA A 318 -29.21 -26.20 -43.18
N ASP A 319 -28.28 -25.78 -42.32
CA ASP A 319 -28.40 -26.00 -40.87
C ASP A 319 -29.62 -25.30 -40.25
N ASN A 320 -29.88 -24.07 -40.65
CA ASN A 320 -31.09 -23.32 -40.21
C ASN A 320 -32.39 -23.98 -40.72
N SER A 321 -32.41 -24.43 -41.99
CA SER A 321 -33.54 -25.14 -42.57
C SER A 321 -33.80 -26.45 -41.85
N ALA A 322 -32.72 -27.21 -41.57
CA ALA A 322 -32.83 -28.46 -40.79
C ALA A 322 -33.33 -28.22 -39.37
N ALA A 323 -32.87 -27.12 -38.71
CA ALA A 323 -33.35 -26.73 -37.38
C ALA A 323 -34.83 -26.40 -37.38
N LEU A 324 -35.32 -25.68 -38.39
CA LEU A 324 -36.75 -25.37 -38.54
C LEU A 324 -37.60 -26.65 -38.74
N VAL A 325 -37.14 -27.58 -39.60
CA VAL A 325 -37.83 -28.86 -39.82
C VAL A 325 -37.90 -29.66 -38.53
N ARG A 326 -36.83 -29.69 -37.76
CA ARG A 326 -36.73 -30.35 -36.44
C ARG A 326 -37.68 -29.72 -35.40
N MET A 327 -37.70 -28.37 -35.33
CA MET A 327 -38.63 -27.67 -34.45
C MET A 327 -40.10 -27.97 -34.77
N ALA A 328 -40.44 -28.13 -36.07
CA ALA A 328 -41.74 -28.49 -36.53
C ALA A 328 -42.09 -29.99 -36.35
N ARG A 329 -41.11 -30.82 -35.88
CA ARG A 329 -41.22 -32.30 -35.77
C ARG A 329 -41.67 -32.96 -37.05
N ARG A 330 -41.18 -32.49 -38.22
CA ARG A 330 -41.56 -32.96 -39.56
C ARG A 330 -40.42 -33.67 -40.27
N GLU A 331 -39.38 -34.11 -39.57
CA GLU A 331 -38.20 -34.74 -40.15
C GLU A 331 -38.54 -35.96 -41.02
N PRO A 332 -39.48 -36.88 -40.64
CA PRO A 332 -39.81 -38.05 -41.48
C PRO A 332 -40.32 -37.70 -42.84
N ARG A 333 -40.98 -36.55 -43.00
CA ARG A 333 -41.50 -36.08 -44.29
C ARG A 333 -40.43 -35.70 -45.27
N MET A 334 -39.15 -35.61 -44.85
CA MET A 334 -38.02 -35.31 -45.71
C MET A 334 -37.50 -36.59 -46.43
N ALA A 335 -37.93 -37.79 -46.03
CA ALA A 335 -37.42 -39.02 -46.62
C ALA A 335 -37.77 -39.20 -48.11
N PRO A 336 -39.02 -38.93 -48.56
CA PRO A 336 -39.34 -38.99 -50.01
C PRO A 336 -38.57 -37.94 -50.80
N ALA A 337 -38.40 -36.68 -50.29
CA ALA A 337 -37.64 -35.66 -50.93
C ALA A 337 -36.15 -36.02 -51.09
N TYR A 338 -35.56 -36.69 -50.06
CA TYR A 338 -34.21 -37.19 -50.14
C TYR A 338 -34.05 -38.30 -51.13
N ALA A 339 -35.00 -39.21 -51.24
CA ALA A 339 -35.02 -40.27 -52.27
C ALA A 339 -35.08 -39.66 -53.67
N ALA A 340 -35.94 -38.66 -53.91
CA ALA A 340 -36.01 -37.96 -55.19
C ALA A 340 -34.67 -37.28 -55.56
N LEU A 341 -34.04 -36.56 -54.60
CA LEU A 341 -32.71 -35.95 -54.83
C LEU A 341 -31.63 -37.01 -55.13
N THR A 342 -31.74 -38.15 -54.48
CA THR A 342 -30.79 -39.28 -54.71
C THR A 342 -30.98 -39.87 -56.12
N ARG A 343 -32.23 -40.01 -56.59
CA ARG A 343 -32.62 -40.41 -57.94
C ARG A 343 -31.97 -39.51 -58.97
N GLU A 344 -32.22 -38.21 -58.86
CA GLU A 344 -31.68 -37.24 -59.82
C GLU A 344 -30.14 -37.21 -59.84
N ALA A 345 -29.52 -37.35 -58.67
CA ALA A 345 -28.09 -37.36 -58.59
C ALA A 345 -27.48 -38.65 -59.23
N ALA A 346 -28.14 -39.80 -59.00
CA ALA A 346 -27.76 -41.07 -59.67
C ALA A 346 -28.01 -41.02 -61.16
N ALA A 347 -29.17 -40.53 -61.63
CA ALA A 347 -29.50 -40.37 -63.02
C ALA A 347 -28.45 -39.51 -63.79
N ARG A 348 -28.07 -38.39 -63.19
CA ARG A 348 -27.03 -37.51 -63.77
C ARG A 348 -25.67 -38.20 -63.83
N ALA A 349 -25.33 -38.96 -62.79
CA ALA A 349 -24.02 -39.63 -62.74
C ALA A 349 -23.90 -40.81 -63.74
N VAL A 350 -25.01 -41.50 -64.03
CA VAL A 350 -25.04 -42.58 -65.04
C VAL A 350 -25.40 -42.10 -66.45
N GLY A 351 -25.61 -40.81 -66.65
CA GLY A 351 -25.92 -40.27 -67.98
C GLY A 351 -27.32 -40.67 -68.50
N ALA A 352 -28.31 -40.81 -67.59
CA ALA A 352 -29.67 -41.22 -68.01
C ALA A 352 -30.30 -40.16 -68.89
N PRO A 353 -31.09 -40.53 -69.93
CA PRO A 353 -31.86 -39.61 -70.73
C PRO A 353 -32.81 -38.72 -69.90
N ARG A 354 -32.92 -37.43 -70.28
CA ARG A 354 -33.72 -36.45 -69.51
C ARG A 354 -35.21 -36.48 -69.76
N ASP A 355 -35.65 -37.20 -70.76
CA ASP A 355 -37.01 -37.38 -71.23
C ASP A 355 -37.74 -38.59 -70.60
N LEU A 356 -37.05 -39.34 -69.73
CA LEU A 356 -37.65 -40.47 -69.04
C LEU A 356 -38.60 -40.01 -67.92
N GLY A 357 -39.79 -40.60 -67.87
CA GLY A 357 -40.70 -40.42 -66.74
C GLY A 357 -40.14 -41.07 -65.48
N GLU A 358 -40.68 -40.67 -64.30
CA GLU A 358 -40.15 -41.11 -63.00
C GLU A 358 -40.08 -42.65 -62.87
N ASP A 359 -41.17 -43.36 -63.26
CA ASP A 359 -41.22 -44.82 -63.16
C ASP A 359 -40.22 -45.51 -64.14
N GLN A 360 -40.04 -44.91 -65.30
CA GLN A 360 -39.07 -45.44 -66.27
C GLN A 360 -37.61 -45.20 -65.82
N LEU A 361 -37.37 -44.09 -65.15
CA LEU A 361 -36.07 -43.79 -64.58
C LEU A 361 -35.75 -44.73 -63.40
N ASP A 362 -36.73 -44.96 -62.49
CA ASP A 362 -36.59 -45.93 -61.40
C ASP A 362 -36.28 -47.33 -61.89
N ALA A 363 -37.03 -47.79 -62.96
CA ALA A 363 -36.74 -49.08 -63.60
C ALA A 363 -35.37 -49.16 -64.29
N LEU A 364 -34.89 -48.04 -64.85
CA LEU A 364 -33.56 -47.94 -65.43
C LEU A 364 -32.50 -48.03 -64.34
N LEU A 365 -32.66 -47.31 -63.23
CA LEU A 365 -31.72 -47.32 -62.12
C LEU A 365 -31.65 -48.71 -61.44
N ASP A 366 -32.82 -49.41 -61.29
CA ASP A 366 -32.88 -50.76 -60.78
C ASP A 366 -32.13 -51.78 -61.67
N ARG A 367 -32.30 -51.64 -63.01
CA ARG A 367 -31.59 -52.50 -63.95
C ARG A 367 -30.06 -52.25 -63.94
N LEU A 368 -29.67 -50.99 -63.90
CA LEU A 368 -28.24 -50.63 -63.78
C LEU A 368 -27.66 -51.07 -62.45
N GLY A 369 -28.40 -50.95 -61.35
CA GLY A 369 -28.00 -51.42 -60.02
C GLY A 369 -27.80 -52.95 -60.03
N ALA A 370 -28.72 -53.68 -60.58
CA ALA A 370 -28.62 -55.14 -60.72
C ALA A 370 -27.42 -55.55 -61.56
N SER A 371 -27.15 -54.87 -62.68
CA SER A 371 -25.95 -55.16 -63.52
C SER A 371 -24.63 -54.84 -62.85
N ARG A 372 -24.64 -53.94 -61.87
CA ARG A 372 -23.48 -53.57 -61.02
C ARG A 372 -23.35 -54.42 -59.76
N GLY A 373 -24.31 -55.34 -59.52
CA GLY A 373 -24.31 -56.24 -58.37
C GLY A 373 -24.71 -55.60 -57.06
N LEU A 374 -25.48 -54.47 -57.14
CA LEU A 374 -26.02 -53.86 -55.94
C LEU A 374 -27.10 -54.74 -55.31
N GLY A 375 -27.02 -55.00 -54.00
CA GLY A 375 -27.97 -55.86 -53.26
C GLY A 375 -29.35 -55.24 -53.07
N GLU A 376 -29.50 -53.94 -53.27
CA GLU A 376 -30.76 -53.20 -53.03
C GLU A 376 -31.22 -52.45 -54.30
N ARG A 377 -32.53 -52.43 -54.49
CA ARG A 377 -33.17 -51.72 -55.63
C ARG A 377 -33.53 -50.30 -55.20
N TYR A 378 -33.31 -49.34 -56.11
CA TYR A 378 -33.73 -47.97 -55.82
C TYR A 378 -35.23 -47.85 -55.58
N SER A 379 -36.06 -48.53 -56.37
CA SER A 379 -37.55 -48.54 -56.21
C SER A 379 -37.97 -49.00 -54.83
N SER A 380 -37.32 -50.00 -54.26
CA SER A 380 -37.57 -50.48 -52.90
C SER A 380 -37.23 -49.43 -51.84
N LEU A 381 -36.05 -48.81 -51.98
CA LEU A 381 -35.60 -47.74 -51.04
C LEU A 381 -36.51 -46.52 -51.15
N ALA A 382 -36.95 -46.16 -52.32
CA ALA A 382 -37.89 -45.03 -52.53
C ALA A 382 -39.26 -45.32 -51.88
N ALA A 383 -39.76 -46.55 -52.01
CA ALA A 383 -41.04 -46.97 -51.37
C ALA A 383 -40.91 -46.96 -49.82
N GLU A 384 -39.80 -47.42 -49.26
CA GLU A 384 -39.51 -47.33 -47.84
C GLU A 384 -39.40 -45.86 -47.37
N ALA A 385 -38.78 -45.01 -48.17
CA ALA A 385 -38.74 -43.55 -47.89
C ALA A 385 -40.12 -42.92 -47.87
N ALA A 386 -41.02 -43.31 -48.75
CA ALA A 386 -42.40 -42.83 -48.80
C ALA A 386 -43.21 -43.35 -47.58
N ALA A 387 -42.90 -44.51 -47.05
CA ALA A 387 -43.55 -45.11 -45.89
C ALA A 387 -42.94 -44.67 -44.52
N ALA A 388 -41.86 -43.90 -44.49
CA ALA A 388 -41.16 -43.51 -43.25
C ALA A 388 -42.05 -42.64 -42.36
N LYS A 389 -42.28 -43.02 -41.12
CA LYS A 389 -43.12 -42.33 -40.13
C LYS A 389 -42.32 -41.83 -38.93
N THR A 390 -41.14 -42.36 -38.69
CA THR A 390 -40.30 -42.00 -37.53
C THR A 390 -38.95 -41.47 -37.99
N ASN A 391 -38.25 -40.77 -37.10
CA ASN A 391 -36.89 -40.32 -37.34
C ASN A 391 -35.88 -41.48 -37.52
N ALA A 392 -36.17 -42.62 -36.90
CA ALA A 392 -35.39 -43.82 -37.07
C ALA A 392 -35.52 -44.40 -38.50
N ASP A 393 -36.76 -44.42 -39.04
CA ASP A 393 -37.02 -44.88 -40.40
C ASP A 393 -36.31 -43.94 -41.44
N LEU A 394 -36.44 -42.62 -41.22
CA LEU A 394 -35.76 -41.60 -42.05
C LEU A 394 -34.22 -41.88 -42.08
N LEU A 395 -33.62 -42.02 -40.91
CA LEU A 395 -32.15 -42.21 -40.84
C LEU A 395 -31.71 -43.54 -41.44
N SER A 396 -32.50 -44.61 -41.27
CA SER A 396 -32.21 -45.90 -41.82
C SER A 396 -32.25 -45.85 -43.36
N VAL A 397 -33.36 -45.39 -43.95
CA VAL A 397 -33.49 -45.31 -45.40
C VAL A 397 -32.55 -44.30 -46.03
N ALA A 398 -32.26 -43.18 -45.38
CA ALA A 398 -31.32 -42.19 -45.89
C ALA A 398 -29.88 -42.69 -45.94
N ARG A 399 -29.45 -43.52 -44.93
CA ARG A 399 -28.12 -44.14 -44.97
C ARG A 399 -28.01 -45.18 -46.11
N ARG A 400 -29.05 -45.97 -46.29
CA ARG A 400 -29.07 -46.95 -47.37
C ARG A 400 -29.13 -46.29 -48.74
N LEU A 401 -29.91 -45.22 -48.94
CA LEU A 401 -29.91 -44.44 -50.17
C LEU A 401 -28.52 -43.80 -50.44
N TYR A 402 -27.86 -43.30 -49.37
CA TYR A 402 -26.54 -42.73 -49.54
C TYR A 402 -25.49 -43.78 -49.98
N GLN A 403 -25.53 -44.95 -49.31
CA GLN A 403 -24.66 -46.10 -49.68
C GLN A 403 -24.93 -46.56 -51.12
N TRP A 404 -26.23 -46.78 -51.43
CA TRP A 404 -26.65 -47.19 -52.76
C TRP A 404 -26.17 -46.21 -53.84
N ARG A 405 -26.30 -44.92 -53.62
CA ARG A 405 -25.79 -43.90 -54.57
C ARG A 405 -24.27 -43.96 -54.67
N GLY A 406 -23.55 -44.12 -53.55
CA GLY A 406 -22.10 -44.22 -53.57
C GLY A 406 -21.60 -45.43 -54.35
N GLU A 407 -22.29 -46.58 -54.28
CA GLU A 407 -21.97 -47.77 -55.04
C GLU A 407 -22.37 -47.63 -56.50
N MET A 408 -23.53 -47.01 -56.80
CA MET A 408 -24.03 -46.75 -58.15
C MET A 408 -23.14 -45.80 -58.93
N THR A 409 -22.51 -44.84 -58.27
CA THR A 409 -21.67 -43.80 -58.91
C THR A 409 -20.19 -44.12 -58.84
N ARG A 410 -19.80 -45.25 -58.25
CA ARG A 410 -18.38 -45.67 -58.19
C ARG A 410 -17.96 -46.25 -59.52
N ASP A 411 -17.10 -45.55 -60.24
CA ASP A 411 -16.49 -46.14 -61.47
C ASP A 411 -15.67 -47.37 -61.10
N ARG A 412 -16.08 -48.54 -61.59
CA ARG A 412 -15.21 -49.74 -61.59
C ARG A 412 -14.11 -49.48 -62.64
N ARG A 413 -12.93 -49.05 -62.19
CA ARG A 413 -11.70 -49.22 -62.96
C ARG A 413 -11.31 -50.68 -63.04
#